data_8dcb094c99c50adac6c25e8e23538d99
#
_entry.id   8dcb094c99c50adac6c25e8e23538d99
#
_cell.length_a   1.000
_cell.length_b   1.000
_cell.length_c   1.000
_cell.angle_alpha   90.00
_cell.angle_beta   90.00
_cell.angle_gamma   90.00
#
_symmetry.space_group_name_H-M   'P 1'
#
loop_
_entity.id
_entity.type
_entity.pdbx_description
1 polymer ?
#
loop_
_entity_poly.entity_id
_entity_poly.type
_entity_poly.pdbx_seq_one_letter_code
_entity_poly.pdbx_strand_id
1 'polypeptide(L)'
;QYQLLTKKGVVGKLPFTEVEHLDRENVRVVFQGVEGAYSQAAMKAFFGDQINSFHVKQWRDALGAISEGMADFAVLPIENSTAGFVSEIYDLLLKYDDYIVGEQIIRIEHKLLGCPGAKLEDIKSVYSHEQALMQCEQYLNKHRNWTQTALENTAGAAKKVAMDQDKTQAAIASAIAGETFGLEILDENICENDVNSTRFIIVSNQRIFEKNAKKISICFELPHHSGSLYNILSHFIYNNLNMSKIESRPLPGRNWEYRFFVDFEGNLNDSAVKNAIRGITEEAANMKILGNY
;
A
#
# COMPACT_ATOMS: atom_id res chain seq x y z
N GLN A 1 15.40 17.02 25.15
CA GLN A 1 14.09 16.35 25.26
C GLN A 1 13.02 17.36 24.92
N TYR A 2 12.48 17.28 23.72
CA TYR A 2 11.33 18.11 23.34
C TYR A 2 10.08 17.45 23.89
N GLN A 3 9.40 18.20 24.66
CA GLN A 3 8.14 17.85 25.27
C GLN A 3 7.05 18.51 24.42
N LEU A 4 6.01 17.77 24.03
CA LEU A 4 4.82 18.34 23.41
C LEU A 4 4.03 19.14 24.45
N LEU A 5 3.88 20.43 24.20
CA LEU A 5 2.97 21.25 24.97
C LEU A 5 1.54 20.93 24.55
N THR A 6 0.78 20.35 25.43
CA THR A 6 -0.69 20.27 25.26
C THR A 6 -1.29 21.65 25.57
N LYS A 7 -2.54 21.90 25.16
CA LYS A 7 -3.31 23.12 25.51
C LYS A 7 -3.29 23.47 27.01
N LYS A 8 -2.75 22.58 27.87
CA LYS A 8 -2.58 22.78 29.32
C LYS A 8 -1.12 22.86 29.76
N GLY A 9 -0.17 23.05 28.84
CA GLY A 9 1.26 23.17 29.16
C GLY A 9 1.92 21.86 29.62
N VAL A 10 1.28 20.72 29.46
CA VAL A 10 1.83 19.40 29.82
C VAL A 10 2.59 18.82 28.65
N VAL A 11 3.78 18.48 28.93
CA VAL A 11 4.77 18.00 28.02
C VAL A 11 4.76 16.47 27.99
N GLY A 12 4.31 15.87 26.90
CA GLY A 12 4.28 14.42 26.71
C GLY A 12 5.38 13.89 25.79
N LYS A 13 5.85 12.67 26.02
CA LYS A 13 6.61 11.92 25.02
C LYS A 13 5.69 11.58 23.86
N LEU A 14 6.19 11.58 22.63
CA LEU A 14 5.50 10.95 21.51
C LEU A 14 5.22 9.48 21.88
N PRO A 15 4.00 8.98 21.64
CA PRO A 15 3.59 7.65 22.10
C PRO A 15 4.15 6.52 21.23
N PHE A 16 5.34 6.67 20.65
CA PHE A 16 6.03 5.71 19.81
C PHE A 16 7.31 5.24 20.45
N THR A 17 7.60 3.95 20.30
CA THR A 17 8.81 3.31 20.79
C THR A 17 9.76 3.02 19.63
N GLU A 18 11.01 3.49 19.75
CA GLU A 18 12.08 3.10 18.84
C GLU A 18 12.48 1.65 19.07
N VAL A 19 12.66 0.92 17.97
CA VAL A 19 13.25 -0.42 17.94
C VAL A 19 14.46 -0.42 17.00
N GLU A 20 15.44 -1.27 17.25
CA GLU A 20 16.60 -1.41 16.34
C GLU A 20 16.14 -1.99 14.99
N HIS A 21 15.34 -3.05 15.02
CA HIS A 21 14.73 -3.70 13.84
C HIS A 21 13.36 -4.25 14.19
N LEU A 22 12.48 -4.27 13.19
CA LEU A 22 11.20 -4.99 13.28
C LEU A 22 11.48 -6.50 13.33
N ASP A 23 10.75 -7.23 14.18
CA ASP A 23 10.73 -8.69 14.11
C ASP A 23 10.04 -9.08 12.79
N ARG A 24 10.74 -9.82 11.94
CA ARG A 24 10.28 -10.27 10.64
C ARG A 24 10.26 -11.80 10.50
N GLU A 25 10.69 -12.53 11.53
CA GLU A 25 10.88 -13.97 11.40
C GLU A 25 9.78 -14.81 12.08
N ASN A 26 9.37 -14.43 13.29
CA ASN A 26 8.41 -15.19 14.10
C ASN A 26 7.03 -14.53 14.17
N VAL A 27 6.56 -13.99 13.06
CA VAL A 27 5.33 -13.21 12.99
C VAL A 27 4.34 -13.81 12.00
N ARG A 28 3.08 -13.49 12.21
CA ARG A 28 1.98 -13.87 11.33
C ARG A 28 1.57 -12.66 10.50
N VAL A 29 1.53 -12.83 9.20
CA VAL A 29 1.25 -11.73 8.28
C VAL A 29 -0.01 -12.01 7.48
N VAL A 30 -0.93 -11.07 7.45
CA VAL A 30 -2.10 -11.10 6.59
C VAL A 30 -1.91 -10.17 5.38
N PHE A 31 -2.32 -10.60 4.20
CA PHE A 31 -2.38 -9.76 3.02
C PHE A 31 -3.76 -9.84 2.34
N GLN A 32 -4.13 -8.76 1.66
CA GLN A 32 -5.39 -8.74 0.92
C GLN A 32 -5.20 -9.30 -0.48
N GLY A 33 -6.15 -10.09 -0.93
CA GLY A 33 -6.19 -10.67 -2.27
C GLY A 33 -6.26 -12.19 -2.25
N VAL A 34 -5.51 -12.82 -3.13
CA VAL A 34 -5.39 -14.27 -3.26
C VAL A 34 -3.92 -14.64 -3.40
N GLU A 35 -3.60 -15.92 -3.32
CA GLU A 35 -2.26 -16.40 -3.64
C GLU A 35 -1.86 -15.96 -5.06
N GLY A 36 -0.60 -15.60 -5.26
CA GLY A 36 -0.09 -15.06 -6.52
C GLY A 36 -0.37 -13.58 -6.75
N ALA A 37 -1.06 -12.87 -5.83
CA ALA A 37 -1.30 -11.43 -5.95
C ALA A 37 -0.04 -10.60 -5.69
N TYR A 38 -0.01 -9.34 -6.18
CA TYR A 38 1.08 -8.40 -5.91
C TYR A 38 1.25 -8.07 -4.42
N SER A 39 0.17 -8.13 -3.64
CA SER A 39 0.24 -8.00 -2.17
C SER A 39 1.03 -9.14 -1.52
N GLN A 40 0.92 -10.37 -2.04
CA GLN A 40 1.78 -11.47 -1.61
C GLN A 40 3.24 -11.26 -2.02
N ALA A 41 3.49 -10.73 -3.21
CA ALA A 41 4.84 -10.36 -3.64
C ALA A 41 5.46 -9.31 -2.71
N ALA A 42 4.68 -8.29 -2.32
CA ALA A 42 5.12 -7.28 -1.36
C ALA A 42 5.41 -7.88 0.02
N MET A 43 4.56 -8.78 0.50
CA MET A 43 4.77 -9.51 1.75
C MET A 43 6.06 -10.31 1.73
N LYS A 44 6.29 -11.11 0.68
CA LYS A 44 7.52 -11.91 0.55
C LYS A 44 8.77 -11.05 0.43
N ALA A 45 8.71 -9.93 -0.31
CA ALA A 45 9.82 -9.01 -0.44
C ALA A 45 10.22 -8.34 0.89
N PHE A 46 9.24 -8.08 1.77
CA PHE A 46 9.49 -7.44 3.06
C PHE A 46 9.88 -8.43 4.17
N PHE A 47 9.18 -9.57 4.27
CA PHE A 47 9.32 -10.54 5.36
C PHE A 47 10.11 -11.79 4.97
N GLY A 48 10.33 -12.06 3.69
CA GLY A 48 10.93 -13.28 3.18
C GLY A 48 9.89 -14.35 2.79
N ASP A 49 10.36 -15.39 2.11
CA ASP A 49 9.50 -16.43 1.51
C ASP A 49 8.89 -17.41 2.53
N GLN A 50 9.50 -17.57 3.69
CA GLN A 50 9.14 -18.58 4.69
C GLN A 50 8.24 -18.05 5.80
N ILE A 51 7.63 -16.90 5.59
CA ILE A 51 6.78 -16.27 6.61
C ILE A 51 5.44 -17.00 6.76
N ASN A 52 4.98 -17.13 8.01
CA ASN A 52 3.63 -17.62 8.28
C ASN A 52 2.60 -16.57 7.87
N SER A 53 1.81 -16.86 6.83
CA SER A 53 0.90 -15.89 6.25
C SER A 53 -0.41 -16.51 5.80
N PHE A 54 -1.44 -15.67 5.71
CA PHE A 54 -2.72 -16.00 5.13
C PHE A 54 -3.29 -14.77 4.40
N HIS A 55 -4.28 -15.01 3.55
CA HIS A 55 -4.91 -13.94 2.78
C HIS A 55 -6.39 -13.75 3.14
N VAL A 56 -6.89 -12.55 2.88
CA VAL A 56 -8.28 -12.15 3.07
C VAL A 56 -8.79 -11.40 1.84
N LYS A 57 -10.10 -11.36 1.66
CA LYS A 57 -10.68 -10.72 0.47
C LYS A 57 -10.70 -9.20 0.56
N GLN A 58 -10.94 -8.65 1.74
CA GLN A 58 -11.14 -7.22 1.92
C GLN A 58 -10.09 -6.62 2.86
N TRP A 59 -9.73 -5.36 2.63
CA TRP A 59 -8.74 -4.64 3.45
C TRP A 59 -9.16 -4.55 4.92
N ARG A 60 -10.46 -4.34 5.20
CA ARG A 60 -10.99 -4.31 6.57
C ARG A 60 -10.80 -5.64 7.30
N ASP A 61 -10.84 -6.76 6.58
CA ASP A 61 -10.65 -8.08 7.19
C ASP A 61 -9.18 -8.27 7.60
N ALA A 62 -8.24 -7.66 6.86
CA ALA A 62 -6.82 -7.68 7.23
C ALA A 62 -6.56 -6.92 8.53
N LEU A 63 -7.13 -5.73 8.71
CA LEU A 63 -6.99 -4.97 9.95
C LEU A 63 -7.80 -5.60 11.09
N GLY A 64 -8.95 -6.20 10.78
CA GLY A 64 -9.71 -7.03 11.73
C GLY A 64 -8.86 -8.18 12.28
N ALA A 65 -8.10 -8.86 11.44
CA ALA A 65 -7.21 -9.94 11.86
C ALA A 65 -6.11 -9.48 12.83
N ILE A 66 -5.56 -8.26 12.66
CA ILE A 66 -4.64 -7.66 13.64
C ILE A 66 -5.38 -7.39 14.97
N SER A 67 -6.54 -6.77 14.90
CA SER A 67 -7.35 -6.42 16.08
C SER A 67 -7.76 -7.66 16.88
N GLU A 68 -8.03 -8.78 16.22
CA GLU A 68 -8.40 -10.06 16.83
C GLU A 68 -7.18 -10.90 17.25
N GLY A 69 -5.96 -10.41 17.03
CA GLY A 69 -4.73 -11.11 17.39
C GLY A 69 -4.43 -12.34 16.51
N MET A 70 -5.04 -12.44 15.34
CA MET A 70 -4.77 -13.51 14.37
C MET A 70 -3.55 -13.21 13.51
N ALA A 71 -3.23 -11.94 13.29
CA ALA A 71 -2.04 -11.48 12.59
C ALA A 71 -1.30 -10.42 13.42
N ASP A 72 0.01 -10.34 13.23
CA ASP A 72 0.88 -9.33 13.84
C ASP A 72 1.09 -8.14 12.90
N PHE A 73 1.05 -8.40 11.59
CA PHE A 73 1.18 -7.41 10.53
C PHE A 73 0.17 -7.64 9.40
N ALA A 74 -0.23 -6.55 8.74
CA ALA A 74 -0.98 -6.58 7.49
C ALA A 74 -0.19 -5.89 6.37
N VAL A 75 -0.31 -6.40 5.14
CA VAL A 75 0.24 -5.81 3.93
C VAL A 75 -0.89 -5.27 3.07
N LEU A 76 -0.93 -3.95 2.88
CA LEU A 76 -2.03 -3.24 2.24
C LEU A 76 -1.51 -2.28 1.16
N PRO A 77 -2.15 -2.19 -0.02
CA PRO A 77 -1.78 -1.21 -1.04
C PRO A 77 -2.23 0.19 -0.61
N ILE A 78 -1.34 1.17 -0.66
CA ILE A 78 -1.67 2.55 -0.30
C ILE A 78 -1.70 3.49 -1.51
N GLU A 79 -0.93 3.16 -2.53
CA GLU A 79 -0.78 3.99 -3.72
C GLU A 79 -0.31 3.15 -4.91
N ASN A 80 -0.86 3.46 -6.08
CA ASN A 80 -0.35 2.95 -7.35
C ASN A 80 0.03 4.14 -8.23
N SER A 81 1.17 4.08 -8.91
CA SER A 81 1.71 5.18 -9.71
C SER A 81 0.83 5.61 -10.89
N THR A 82 -0.08 4.73 -11.33
CA THR A 82 -1.02 4.99 -12.44
C THR A 82 -2.45 5.25 -11.93
N ALA A 83 -2.92 4.49 -10.95
CA ALA A 83 -4.28 4.56 -10.43
C ALA A 83 -4.46 5.55 -9.27
N GLY A 84 -3.35 6.02 -8.68
CA GLY A 84 -3.37 6.96 -7.55
C GLY A 84 -3.55 6.29 -6.20
N PHE A 85 -4.12 7.03 -5.25
CA PHE A 85 -4.23 6.63 -3.85
C PHE A 85 -5.40 5.69 -3.57
N VAL A 86 -5.16 4.73 -2.67
CA VAL A 86 -6.20 3.86 -2.12
C VAL A 86 -6.73 4.50 -0.84
N SER A 87 -7.60 5.46 -1.00
CA SER A 87 -8.07 6.33 0.09
C SER A 87 -8.80 5.60 1.22
N GLU A 88 -9.46 4.47 0.94
CA GLU A 88 -10.13 3.65 1.95
C GLU A 88 -9.15 3.11 3.01
N ILE A 89 -7.90 2.83 2.64
CA ILE A 89 -6.89 2.34 3.58
C ILE A 89 -6.63 3.36 4.69
N TYR A 90 -6.58 4.64 4.38
CA TYR A 90 -6.40 5.69 5.39
C TYR A 90 -7.56 5.76 6.39
N ASP A 91 -8.80 5.62 5.92
CA ASP A 91 -9.97 5.60 6.78
C ASP A 91 -9.94 4.37 7.71
N LEU A 92 -9.51 3.23 7.17
CA LEU A 92 -9.38 1.99 7.94
C LEU A 92 -8.28 2.09 9.01
N LEU A 93 -7.10 2.66 8.70
CA LEU A 93 -6.04 2.91 9.69
C LEU A 93 -6.52 3.76 10.87
N LEU A 94 -7.35 4.76 10.59
CA LEU A 94 -7.92 5.59 11.65
C LEU A 94 -8.97 4.85 12.48
N LYS A 95 -9.79 4.04 11.82
CA LYS A 95 -10.87 3.27 12.45
C LYS A 95 -10.34 2.19 13.39
N TYR A 96 -9.29 1.47 12.99
CA TYR A 96 -8.72 0.36 13.77
C TYR A 96 -7.61 0.80 14.73
N ASP A 97 -7.20 2.07 14.67
CA ASP A 97 -6.08 2.63 15.44
C ASP A 97 -4.75 1.90 15.17
N ASP A 98 -4.56 1.50 13.91
CA ASP A 98 -3.36 0.84 13.43
C ASP A 98 -2.34 1.84 12.87
N TYR A 99 -1.07 1.39 12.77
CA TYR A 99 0.09 2.23 12.44
C TYR A 99 0.91 1.63 11.32
N ILE A 100 1.47 2.50 10.49
CA ILE A 100 2.40 2.13 9.43
C ILE A 100 3.78 1.94 10.05
N VAL A 101 4.34 0.75 9.91
CA VAL A 101 5.66 0.39 10.47
C VAL A 101 6.68 0.06 9.38
N GLY A 102 6.27 0.04 8.12
CA GLY A 102 7.14 -0.19 6.97
C GLY A 102 6.44 0.05 5.66
N GLU A 103 7.20 0.07 4.58
CA GLU A 103 6.68 0.10 3.22
C GLU A 103 7.47 -0.83 2.30
N GLN A 104 6.80 -1.29 1.25
CA GLN A 104 7.40 -2.08 0.18
C GLN A 104 6.85 -1.60 -1.16
N ILE A 105 7.74 -1.21 -2.06
CA ILE A 105 7.37 -0.85 -3.43
C ILE A 105 7.56 -2.08 -4.31
N ILE A 106 6.51 -2.43 -5.06
CA ILE A 106 6.52 -3.52 -6.03
C ILE A 106 6.26 -2.95 -7.41
N ARG A 107 7.15 -3.24 -8.34
CA ARG A 107 6.94 -2.97 -9.75
C ARG A 107 5.86 -3.90 -10.28
N ILE A 108 4.88 -3.34 -10.96
CA ILE A 108 3.77 -4.09 -11.56
C ILE A 108 4.18 -4.49 -12.96
N GLU A 109 4.64 -5.70 -13.10
CA GLU A 109 5.02 -6.30 -14.37
C GLU A 109 4.09 -7.46 -14.69
N HIS A 110 3.25 -7.26 -15.68
CA HIS A 110 2.39 -8.33 -16.17
C HIS A 110 3.16 -9.20 -17.18
N LYS A 111 2.94 -10.50 -17.08
CA LYS A 111 3.43 -11.51 -17.99
C LYS A 111 2.25 -12.20 -18.67
N LEU A 112 2.44 -12.67 -19.88
CA LEU A 112 1.50 -13.59 -20.51
C LEU A 112 1.81 -15.01 -20.03
N LEU A 113 0.87 -15.63 -19.32
CA LEU A 113 1.05 -16.92 -18.68
C LEU A 113 0.15 -17.96 -19.36
N GLY A 114 0.69 -19.12 -19.65
CA GLY A 114 -0.06 -20.26 -20.22
C GLY A 114 0.24 -21.57 -19.52
N CYS A 115 -0.56 -22.58 -19.83
CA CYS A 115 -0.32 -23.94 -19.32
C CYS A 115 1.03 -24.47 -19.80
N PRO A 116 1.68 -25.39 -19.05
CA PRO A 116 2.94 -25.99 -19.45
C PRO A 116 2.89 -26.58 -20.86
N GLY A 117 3.87 -26.19 -21.69
CA GLY A 117 3.96 -26.59 -23.07
C GLY A 117 2.95 -25.92 -24.03
N ALA A 118 2.23 -24.88 -23.62
CA ALA A 118 1.46 -24.01 -24.50
C ALA A 118 2.43 -23.11 -25.30
N LYS A 119 2.04 -22.76 -26.52
CA LYS A 119 2.80 -21.82 -27.34
C LYS A 119 1.97 -20.58 -27.62
N LEU A 120 2.64 -19.45 -27.87
CA LEU A 120 1.98 -18.18 -28.19
C LEU A 120 0.99 -18.30 -29.35
N GLU A 121 1.33 -19.14 -30.34
CA GLU A 121 0.53 -19.40 -31.54
C GLU A 121 -0.77 -20.16 -31.26
N ASP A 122 -0.82 -20.90 -30.14
CA ASP A 122 -2.00 -21.71 -29.76
C ASP A 122 -3.06 -20.84 -29.07
N ILE A 123 -2.71 -19.67 -28.57
CA ILE A 123 -3.57 -18.83 -27.74
C ILE A 123 -4.74 -18.26 -28.56
N LYS A 124 -5.94 -18.43 -28.02
CA LYS A 124 -7.22 -17.92 -28.57
C LYS A 124 -7.96 -17.02 -27.60
N SER A 125 -7.71 -17.15 -26.29
CA SER A 125 -8.37 -16.36 -25.27
C SER A 125 -7.42 -15.94 -24.17
N VAL A 126 -7.62 -14.71 -23.65
CA VAL A 126 -6.81 -14.09 -22.60
C VAL A 126 -7.71 -13.60 -21.51
N TYR A 127 -7.33 -13.89 -20.27
CA TYR A 127 -8.05 -13.55 -19.04
C TYR A 127 -7.19 -12.66 -18.18
N SER A 128 -7.77 -11.59 -17.64
CA SER A 128 -7.12 -10.75 -16.61
C SER A 128 -8.12 -9.81 -15.94
N HIS A 129 -7.65 -8.98 -15.02
CA HIS A 129 -8.39 -7.83 -14.52
C HIS A 129 -8.49 -6.75 -15.62
N GLU A 130 -9.61 -6.03 -15.67
CA GLU A 130 -9.87 -5.01 -16.69
C GLU A 130 -8.72 -3.99 -16.82
N GLN A 131 -8.21 -3.49 -15.69
CA GLN A 131 -7.09 -2.54 -15.67
C GLN A 131 -5.81 -3.13 -16.28
N ALA A 132 -5.52 -4.40 -16.06
CA ALA A 132 -4.34 -5.04 -16.63
C ALA A 132 -4.49 -5.27 -18.14
N LEU A 133 -5.70 -5.60 -18.61
CA LEU A 133 -6.00 -5.66 -20.05
C LEU A 133 -5.79 -4.29 -20.72
N MET A 134 -6.25 -3.21 -20.09
CA MET A 134 -6.00 -1.84 -20.58
C MET A 134 -4.51 -1.48 -20.62
N GLN A 135 -3.75 -1.84 -19.59
CA GLN A 135 -2.31 -1.60 -19.52
C GLN A 135 -1.50 -2.38 -20.57
N CYS A 136 -2.08 -3.42 -21.14
CA CYS A 136 -1.48 -4.25 -22.18
C CYS A 136 -2.16 -4.06 -23.56
N GLU A 137 -2.93 -3.00 -23.76
CA GLU A 137 -3.77 -2.79 -24.94
C GLU A 137 -2.99 -2.84 -26.26
N GLN A 138 -1.82 -2.18 -26.35
CA GLN A 138 -1.02 -2.19 -27.57
C GLN A 138 -0.50 -3.58 -27.90
N TYR A 139 -0.14 -4.37 -26.90
CA TYR A 139 0.24 -5.76 -27.09
C TYR A 139 -0.94 -6.60 -27.58
N LEU A 140 -2.08 -6.47 -26.94
CA LEU A 140 -3.31 -7.21 -27.30
C LEU A 140 -3.82 -6.82 -28.69
N ASN A 141 -3.64 -5.57 -29.11
CA ASN A 141 -3.98 -5.10 -30.46
C ASN A 141 -3.15 -5.75 -31.58
N LYS A 142 -1.98 -6.34 -31.27
CA LYS A 142 -1.22 -7.16 -32.22
C LYS A 142 -1.81 -8.56 -32.38
N HIS A 143 -2.63 -8.99 -31.42
CA HIS A 143 -3.26 -10.31 -31.34
C HIS A 143 -4.80 -10.20 -31.38
N ARG A 144 -5.34 -9.50 -32.40
CA ARG A 144 -6.78 -9.19 -32.52
C ARG A 144 -7.71 -10.41 -32.61
N ASN A 145 -7.16 -11.57 -32.88
CA ASN A 145 -7.88 -12.85 -32.91
C ASN A 145 -8.09 -13.47 -31.52
N TRP A 146 -7.50 -12.90 -30.48
CA TRP A 146 -7.71 -13.37 -29.12
C TRP A 146 -8.97 -12.76 -28.51
N THR A 147 -9.78 -13.60 -27.86
CA THR A 147 -10.91 -13.14 -27.05
C THR A 147 -10.40 -12.67 -25.69
N GLN A 148 -10.72 -11.45 -25.30
CA GLN A 148 -10.32 -10.88 -24.00
C GLN A 148 -11.50 -10.99 -23.04
N THR A 149 -11.26 -11.50 -21.81
CA THR A 149 -12.27 -11.63 -20.77
C THR A 149 -11.77 -11.05 -19.46
N ALA A 150 -12.50 -10.07 -18.96
CA ALA A 150 -12.21 -9.46 -17.66
C ALA A 150 -12.67 -10.35 -16.50
N LEU A 151 -11.81 -10.47 -15.49
CA LEU A 151 -12.07 -11.17 -14.24
C LEU A 151 -11.80 -10.24 -13.04
N GLU A 152 -12.16 -10.68 -11.85
CA GLU A 152 -12.08 -9.89 -10.62
C GLU A 152 -10.64 -9.45 -10.28
N ASN A 153 -9.65 -10.29 -10.56
CA ASN A 153 -8.23 -9.97 -10.34
C ASN A 153 -7.30 -10.80 -11.23
N THR A 154 -6.05 -10.35 -11.37
CA THR A 154 -5.05 -10.97 -12.24
C THR A 154 -4.62 -12.37 -11.78
N ALA A 155 -4.43 -12.56 -10.48
CA ALA A 155 -4.04 -13.86 -9.92
C ALA A 155 -5.16 -14.89 -10.04
N GLY A 156 -6.43 -14.47 -9.90
CA GLY A 156 -7.60 -15.31 -10.18
C GLY A 156 -7.69 -15.75 -11.64
N ALA A 157 -7.26 -14.87 -12.56
CA ALA A 157 -7.16 -15.23 -13.98
C ALA A 157 -6.10 -16.32 -14.22
N ALA A 158 -4.93 -16.20 -13.60
CA ALA A 158 -3.89 -17.23 -13.65
C ALA A 158 -4.38 -18.55 -13.06
N LYS A 159 -5.04 -18.50 -11.90
CA LYS A 159 -5.64 -19.69 -11.29
C LYS A 159 -6.66 -20.38 -12.20
N LYS A 160 -7.54 -19.60 -12.86
CA LYS A 160 -8.52 -20.12 -13.81
C LYS A 160 -7.84 -20.88 -14.96
N VAL A 161 -6.84 -20.25 -15.61
CA VAL A 161 -6.12 -20.86 -16.72
C VAL A 161 -5.42 -22.15 -16.27
N ALA A 162 -4.83 -22.16 -15.08
CA ALA A 162 -4.22 -23.36 -14.52
C ALA A 162 -5.22 -24.48 -14.25
N MET A 163 -6.42 -24.13 -13.77
CA MET A 163 -7.47 -25.14 -13.49
C MET A 163 -8.08 -25.71 -14.76
N ASP A 164 -8.26 -24.89 -15.80
CA ASP A 164 -8.86 -25.32 -17.06
C ASP A 164 -7.95 -26.25 -17.88
N GLN A 165 -6.63 -26.18 -17.66
CA GLN A 165 -5.61 -26.97 -18.38
C GLN A 165 -5.72 -26.89 -19.91
N ASP A 166 -6.30 -25.80 -20.42
CA ASP A 166 -6.48 -25.55 -21.86
C ASP A 166 -5.32 -24.71 -22.41
N LYS A 167 -4.52 -25.31 -23.27
CA LYS A 167 -3.35 -24.66 -23.89
C LYS A 167 -3.70 -23.51 -24.83
N THR A 168 -4.97 -23.32 -25.16
CA THR A 168 -5.45 -22.18 -25.97
C THR A 168 -5.80 -20.96 -25.12
N GLN A 169 -5.71 -21.07 -23.80
CA GLN A 169 -5.98 -20.01 -22.85
C GLN A 169 -4.67 -19.44 -22.28
N ALA A 170 -4.66 -18.13 -22.06
CA ALA A 170 -3.58 -17.45 -21.35
C ALA A 170 -4.15 -16.49 -20.32
N ALA A 171 -3.36 -16.17 -19.30
CA ALA A 171 -3.66 -15.14 -18.33
C ALA A 171 -2.62 -14.03 -18.40
N ILE A 172 -3.03 -12.79 -18.17
CA ILE A 172 -2.14 -11.67 -17.92
C ILE A 172 -2.08 -11.47 -16.40
N ALA A 173 -0.94 -11.79 -15.80
CA ALA A 173 -0.73 -11.72 -14.35
C ALA A 173 0.76 -11.56 -14.01
N SER A 174 1.09 -11.51 -12.71
CA SER A 174 2.47 -11.43 -12.22
C SER A 174 3.23 -12.75 -12.44
N ALA A 175 4.57 -12.68 -12.48
CA ALA A 175 5.41 -13.88 -12.51
C ALA A 175 5.15 -14.79 -11.28
N ILE A 176 4.92 -14.21 -10.09
CA ILE A 176 4.61 -14.98 -8.87
C ILE A 176 3.27 -15.75 -9.00
N ALA A 177 2.30 -15.22 -9.73
CA ALA A 177 1.07 -15.96 -10.04
C ALA A 177 1.36 -17.18 -10.96
N GLY A 178 2.26 -17.01 -11.93
CA GLY A 178 2.74 -18.10 -12.77
C GLY A 178 3.38 -19.21 -11.95
N GLU A 179 4.33 -18.87 -11.09
CA GLU A 179 4.99 -19.83 -10.20
C GLU A 179 4.00 -20.52 -9.25
N THR A 180 3.09 -19.74 -8.62
CA THR A 180 2.12 -20.26 -7.67
C THR A 180 1.17 -21.29 -8.28
N PHE A 181 0.76 -21.06 -9.52
CA PHE A 181 -0.23 -21.93 -10.19
C PHE A 181 0.38 -22.88 -11.22
N GLY A 182 1.71 -22.94 -11.34
CA GLY A 182 2.41 -23.83 -12.26
C GLY A 182 2.20 -23.50 -13.73
N LEU A 183 2.07 -22.20 -14.05
CA LEU A 183 2.00 -21.70 -15.42
C LEU A 183 3.38 -21.29 -15.92
N GLU A 184 3.58 -21.38 -17.24
CA GLU A 184 4.80 -20.91 -17.91
C GLU A 184 4.61 -19.52 -18.50
N ILE A 185 5.68 -18.71 -18.48
CA ILE A 185 5.69 -17.41 -19.12
C ILE A 185 5.80 -17.61 -20.62
N LEU A 186 4.80 -17.17 -21.37
CA LEU A 186 4.79 -17.20 -22.83
C LEU A 186 5.37 -15.93 -23.44
N ASP A 187 5.19 -14.77 -22.79
CA ASP A 187 5.79 -13.50 -23.18
C ASP A 187 5.94 -12.57 -21.97
N GLU A 188 7.02 -11.76 -21.96
CA GLU A 188 7.37 -10.92 -20.80
C GLU A 188 7.07 -9.44 -21.00
N ASN A 189 7.27 -8.92 -22.21
CA ASN A 189 7.21 -7.49 -22.49
C ASN A 189 5.86 -7.08 -23.06
N ILE A 190 4.81 -7.27 -22.30
CA ILE A 190 3.44 -7.06 -22.72
C ILE A 190 2.80 -5.76 -22.23
N CYS A 191 3.44 -5.04 -21.27
CA CYS A 191 2.93 -3.78 -20.73
C CYS A 191 3.52 -2.57 -21.46
N GLU A 192 2.70 -1.54 -21.61
CA GLU A 192 3.07 -0.28 -22.25
C GLU A 192 3.85 0.66 -21.33
N ASN A 193 3.65 0.55 -20.03
CA ASN A 193 4.22 1.44 -19.04
C ASN A 193 5.17 0.69 -18.09
N ASP A 194 6.47 0.85 -18.34
CA ASP A 194 7.54 0.23 -17.54
C ASP A 194 7.68 0.80 -16.11
N VAL A 195 6.99 1.89 -15.79
CA VAL A 195 7.12 2.57 -14.49
C VAL A 195 5.92 2.34 -13.55
N ASN A 196 5.00 1.41 -13.89
CA ASN A 196 3.89 1.10 -13.01
C ASN A 196 4.38 0.40 -11.74
N SER A 197 4.12 1.02 -10.60
CA SER A 197 4.51 0.49 -9.29
C SER A 197 3.40 0.69 -8.28
N THR A 198 3.26 -0.26 -7.38
CA THR A 198 2.37 -0.13 -6.23
C THR A 198 3.19 -0.04 -4.96
N ARG A 199 2.90 0.96 -4.15
CA ARG A 199 3.43 1.10 -2.80
C ARG A 199 2.50 0.39 -1.83
N PHE A 200 3.02 -0.61 -1.16
CA PHE A 200 2.36 -1.33 -0.07
C PHE A 200 2.88 -0.81 1.26
N ILE A 201 2.01 -0.70 2.24
CA ILE A 201 2.36 -0.40 3.62
C ILE A 201 2.29 -1.66 4.47
N ILE A 202 3.18 -1.73 5.44
CA ILE A 202 3.18 -2.74 6.48
C ILE A 202 2.54 -2.11 7.72
N VAL A 203 1.49 -2.72 8.20
CA VAL A 203 0.63 -2.17 9.26
C VAL A 203 0.65 -3.07 10.48
N SER A 204 0.67 -2.48 11.66
CA SER A 204 0.59 -3.16 12.96
C SER A 204 -0.22 -2.30 13.94
N ASN A 205 -0.76 -2.91 14.98
CA ASN A 205 -1.37 -2.18 16.11
C ASN A 205 -0.34 -1.63 17.11
N GLN A 206 0.95 -1.86 16.88
CA GLN A 206 2.03 -1.39 17.74
C GLN A 206 2.52 -0.01 17.28
N ARG A 207 2.72 0.89 18.24
CA ARG A 207 3.31 2.22 18.01
C ARG A 207 4.83 2.13 18.07
N ILE A 208 5.43 1.51 17.07
CA ILE A 208 6.88 1.29 16.97
C ILE A 208 7.41 1.87 15.66
N PHE A 209 8.70 2.19 15.65
CA PHE A 209 9.43 2.57 14.45
C PHE A 209 10.89 2.14 14.55
N GLU A 210 11.48 1.81 13.42
CA GLU A 210 12.90 1.47 13.35
C GLU A 210 13.77 2.72 13.52
N LYS A 211 14.90 2.57 14.18
CA LYS A 211 15.85 3.66 14.44
C LYS A 211 16.29 4.44 13.19
N ASN A 212 16.36 3.76 12.06
CA ASN A 212 16.75 4.33 10.77
C ASN A 212 15.56 4.70 9.88
N ALA A 213 14.34 4.74 10.41
CA ALA A 213 13.15 5.18 9.70
C ALA A 213 13.33 6.60 9.15
N LYS A 214 12.87 6.83 7.91
CA LYS A 214 13.13 8.07 7.16
C LYS A 214 11.88 8.78 6.67
N LYS A 215 10.71 8.17 6.81
CA LYS A 215 9.44 8.71 6.35
C LYS A 215 8.42 8.72 7.50
N ILE A 216 7.69 9.81 7.61
CA ILE A 216 6.62 9.96 8.60
C ILE A 216 5.33 10.25 7.84
N SER A 217 4.28 9.54 8.21
CA SER A 217 2.92 9.80 7.76
C SER A 217 2.09 10.35 8.92
N ILE A 218 1.41 11.46 8.68
CA ILE A 218 0.49 12.08 9.64
C ILE A 218 -0.86 12.36 8.99
N CYS A 219 -1.89 12.52 9.81
CA CYS A 219 -3.14 13.12 9.38
C CYS A 219 -3.61 14.18 10.37
N PHE A 220 -4.38 15.15 9.88
CA PHE A 220 -4.97 16.22 10.69
C PHE A 220 -6.18 16.82 9.99
N GLU A 221 -7.01 17.51 10.75
CA GLU A 221 -8.18 18.23 10.26
C GLU A 221 -7.95 19.75 10.38
N LEU A 222 -8.40 20.49 9.38
CA LEU A 222 -8.28 21.94 9.38
C LEU A 222 -9.67 22.60 9.36
N PRO A 223 -9.82 23.71 10.09
CA PRO A 223 -11.01 24.54 9.97
C PRO A 223 -11.06 25.20 8.57
N HIS A 224 -12.27 25.39 8.07
CA HIS A 224 -12.49 26.00 6.76
C HIS A 224 -12.40 27.53 6.85
N HIS A 225 -11.19 28.07 6.92
CA HIS A 225 -10.95 29.51 6.81
C HIS A 225 -9.65 29.82 6.06
N SER A 226 -9.55 31.09 5.62
CA SER A 226 -8.40 31.53 4.82
C SER A 226 -7.09 31.35 5.56
N GLY A 227 -6.10 30.78 4.87
CA GLY A 227 -4.75 30.59 5.38
C GLY A 227 -4.51 29.36 6.25
N SER A 228 -5.55 28.57 6.62
CA SER A 228 -5.38 27.39 7.50
C SER A 228 -4.32 26.42 6.99
N LEU A 229 -4.41 26.03 5.72
CA LEU A 229 -3.44 25.12 5.12
C LEU A 229 -2.03 25.72 5.03
N TYR A 230 -1.94 27.02 4.67
CA TYR A 230 -0.65 27.72 4.60
C TYR A 230 0.07 27.71 5.95
N ASN A 231 -0.65 28.00 7.03
CA ASN A 231 -0.08 28.02 8.38
C ASN A 231 0.48 26.63 8.76
N ILE A 232 -0.27 25.55 8.48
CA ILE A 232 0.23 24.20 8.72
C ILE A 232 1.46 23.88 7.87
N LEU A 233 1.44 24.21 6.57
CA LEU A 233 2.58 23.97 5.69
C LEU A 233 3.83 24.75 6.11
N SER A 234 3.68 25.90 6.76
CA SER A 234 4.81 26.68 7.27
C SER A 234 5.64 25.93 8.31
N HIS A 235 5.05 25.03 9.09
CA HIS A 235 5.78 24.21 10.05
C HIS A 235 6.78 23.27 9.38
N PHE A 236 6.49 22.76 8.18
CA PHE A 236 7.44 21.95 7.40
C PHE A 236 8.56 22.83 6.85
N ILE A 237 8.21 24.00 6.30
CA ILE A 237 9.17 24.95 5.71
C ILE A 237 10.18 25.44 6.76
N TYR A 238 9.69 25.93 7.91
CA TYR A 238 10.56 26.48 8.96
C TYR A 238 11.42 25.44 9.67
N ASN A 239 11.05 24.16 9.59
CA ASN A 239 11.84 23.06 10.11
C ASN A 239 12.65 22.31 9.02
N ASN A 240 12.67 22.85 7.79
CA ASN A 240 13.40 22.28 6.65
C ASN A 240 13.04 20.79 6.39
N LEU A 241 11.75 20.46 6.50
CA LEU A 241 11.24 19.12 6.26
C LEU A 241 10.68 19.00 4.84
N ASN A 242 11.09 17.98 4.12
CA ASN A 242 10.64 17.71 2.76
C ASN A 242 9.36 16.89 2.76
N MET A 243 8.24 17.48 2.29
CA MET A 243 7.00 16.74 2.07
C MET A 243 7.07 16.00 0.75
N SER A 244 6.76 14.70 0.80
CA SER A 244 6.68 13.84 -0.38
C SER A 244 5.24 13.64 -0.87
N LYS A 245 4.24 13.94 -0.02
CA LYS A 245 2.82 13.74 -0.32
C LYS A 245 1.93 14.65 0.51
N ILE A 246 0.85 15.12 -0.11
CA ILE A 246 -0.29 15.71 0.56
C ILE A 246 -1.57 15.28 -0.14
N GLU A 247 -2.54 14.76 0.61
CA GLU A 247 -3.84 14.31 0.12
C GLU A 247 -4.93 14.84 1.02
N SER A 248 -6.06 15.27 0.47
CA SER A 248 -7.20 15.76 1.24
C SER A 248 -8.43 14.92 1.02
N ARG A 249 -9.20 14.69 2.08
CA ARG A 249 -10.49 14.00 2.04
C ARG A 249 -11.57 14.79 2.78
N PRO A 250 -12.77 14.91 2.20
CA PRO A 250 -13.92 15.48 2.89
C PRO A 250 -14.21 14.69 4.18
N LEU A 251 -14.55 15.39 5.25
CA LEU A 251 -15.00 14.77 6.49
C LEU A 251 -16.47 14.35 6.37
N PRO A 252 -16.81 13.09 6.66
CA PRO A 252 -18.20 12.65 6.65
C PRO A 252 -19.06 13.47 7.60
N GLY A 253 -20.18 13.98 7.10
CA GLY A 253 -21.14 14.76 7.90
C GLY A 253 -20.72 16.19 8.25
N ARG A 254 -19.60 16.68 7.72
CA ARG A 254 -19.12 18.04 7.91
C ARG A 254 -18.91 18.72 6.56
N ASN A 255 -19.78 19.64 6.18
CA ASN A 255 -19.68 20.33 4.92
C ASN A 255 -18.45 21.24 4.89
N TRP A 256 -17.63 21.08 3.82
CA TRP A 256 -16.45 21.90 3.54
C TRP A 256 -15.31 21.79 4.56
N GLU A 257 -15.32 20.77 5.42
CA GLU A 257 -14.20 20.43 6.27
C GLU A 257 -13.43 19.23 5.71
N TYR A 258 -12.09 19.24 5.83
CA TYR A 258 -11.22 18.26 5.22
C TYR A 258 -10.24 17.69 6.23
N ARG A 259 -9.97 16.39 6.07
CA ARG A 259 -8.82 15.73 6.67
C ARG A 259 -7.71 15.67 5.65
N PHE A 260 -6.50 16.05 6.08
CA PHE A 260 -5.30 15.99 5.27
C PHE A 260 -4.43 14.82 5.73
N PHE A 261 -3.85 14.14 4.75
CA PHE A 261 -2.83 13.11 4.95
C PHE A 261 -1.55 13.60 4.33
N VAL A 262 -0.47 13.58 5.11
CA VAL A 262 0.83 14.14 4.70
C VAL A 262 1.92 13.12 4.99
N ASP A 263 2.73 12.83 3.97
CA ASP A 263 3.99 12.09 4.13
C ASP A 263 5.15 13.07 3.99
N PHE A 264 6.13 12.98 4.88
CA PHE A 264 7.35 13.80 4.83
C PHE A 264 8.56 13.01 5.33
N GLU A 265 9.75 13.47 4.92
CA GLU A 265 11.00 12.87 5.31
C GLU A 265 11.36 13.26 6.73
N GLY A 266 11.80 12.30 7.54
CA GLY A 266 12.25 12.51 8.90
C GLY A 266 12.16 11.30 9.80
N ASN A 267 12.66 11.49 11.02
CA ASN A 267 12.58 10.51 12.09
C ASN A 267 11.96 11.17 13.32
N LEU A 268 11.12 10.44 14.05
CA LEU A 268 10.44 10.96 15.26
C LEU A 268 11.42 11.38 16.38
N ASN A 269 12.69 10.98 16.29
CA ASN A 269 13.74 11.44 17.20
C ASN A 269 14.31 12.80 16.84
N ASP A 270 14.15 13.26 15.59
CA ASP A 270 14.72 14.52 15.11
C ASP A 270 14.05 15.71 15.78
N SER A 271 14.85 16.70 16.18
CA SER A 271 14.36 17.93 16.81
C SER A 271 13.47 18.74 15.86
N ALA A 272 13.82 18.80 14.58
CA ALA A 272 13.03 19.48 13.55
C ALA A 272 11.64 18.85 13.39
N VAL A 273 11.57 17.52 13.37
CA VAL A 273 10.32 16.77 13.31
C VAL A 273 9.46 17.03 14.55
N LYS A 274 10.05 16.94 15.75
CA LYS A 274 9.34 17.22 17.01
C LYS A 274 8.77 18.63 17.06
N ASN A 275 9.52 19.63 16.57
CA ASN A 275 9.05 21.01 16.49
C ASN A 275 7.88 21.17 15.52
N ALA A 276 7.96 20.60 14.32
CA ALA A 276 6.90 20.66 13.33
C ALA A 276 5.62 19.97 13.86
N ILE A 277 5.74 18.75 14.38
CA ILE A 277 4.61 17.99 14.95
C ILE A 277 3.93 18.79 16.08
N ARG A 278 4.70 19.43 16.96
CA ARG A 278 4.14 20.27 18.01
C ARG A 278 3.33 21.43 17.43
N GLY A 279 3.90 22.20 16.49
CA GLY A 279 3.21 23.34 15.88
C GLY A 279 1.93 22.89 15.15
N ILE A 280 1.98 21.79 14.40
CA ILE A 280 0.81 21.25 13.73
C ILE A 280 -0.26 20.80 14.75
N THR A 281 0.14 20.18 15.85
CA THR A 281 -0.79 19.73 16.92
C THR A 281 -1.48 20.90 17.62
N GLU A 282 -0.82 22.05 17.75
CA GLU A 282 -1.38 23.26 18.36
C GLU A 282 -2.41 23.95 17.46
N GLU A 283 -2.24 23.88 16.13
CA GLU A 283 -3.06 24.60 15.15
C GLU A 283 -4.16 23.74 14.50
N ALA A 284 -3.91 22.45 14.31
CA ALA A 284 -4.83 21.51 13.66
C ALA A 284 -5.69 20.77 14.70
N ALA A 285 -6.84 20.29 14.25
CA ALA A 285 -7.67 19.37 15.01
C ALA A 285 -7.34 17.92 14.66
N ASN A 286 -7.55 17.01 15.63
CA ASN A 286 -7.45 15.55 15.43
C ASN A 286 -6.16 15.09 14.71
N MET A 287 -5.02 15.73 15.07
CA MET A 287 -3.73 15.34 14.56
C MET A 287 -3.33 13.95 15.08
N LYS A 288 -2.98 13.05 14.16
CA LYS A 288 -2.50 11.70 14.48
C LYS A 288 -1.24 11.42 13.65
N ILE A 289 -0.22 10.84 14.29
CA ILE A 289 0.90 10.21 13.59
C ILE A 289 0.44 8.81 13.18
N LEU A 290 0.47 8.54 11.87
CA LEU A 290 0.10 7.24 11.31
C LEU A 290 1.26 6.26 11.31
N GLY A 291 2.49 6.73 11.33
CA GLY A 291 3.69 5.92 11.42
C GLY A 291 4.97 6.69 11.12
N ASN A 292 6.10 6.05 11.45
CA ASN A 292 7.45 6.44 11.04
C ASN A 292 8.16 5.17 10.54
N TYR A 293 8.59 5.16 9.26
CA TYR A 293 9.08 3.94 8.59
C TYR A 293 10.09 4.26 7.48
#